data_c99fa00dd211635e4e63bb139697c087
#
_entry.id   c99fa00dd211635e4e63bb139697c087
#
_cell.length_a   1.000
_cell.length_b   1.000
_cell.length_c   1.000
_cell.angle_alpha   90.00
_cell.angle_beta   90.00
_cell.angle_gamma   90.00
#
_symmetry.space_group_name_H-M   'P 1'
#
loop_
_entity.id
_entity.type
_entity.pdbx_description
1 polymer ?
#
loop_
_entity_poly.entity_id
_entity_poly.type
_entity_poly.pdbx_seq_one_letter_code
_entity_poly.pdbx_strand_id
1 'polypeptide(L)'
;MKIDFTPIVRPGFVKLAERTDSWRSDSDSLQAGVLRRLLERAAHTEYGKTYDFSSIKSSGNVYGAYASCVPLISYEDVRPLVMRMIRGEKDVLWRGVCRDFAQSSGTSGGKSKYIPVTRDSLNENHYRGGADTVAHYLRLVPGSRMFAGKGFILGGSFSNTLGIGPGKVHIGDLSATLINRINPFANFVRIPDKKTALMPDWETKLPALVRSACNRDVTNISGVPSWFLTVIRRIMEAKGVDNISEVWPNLEVFFHGGISFEPYRDEYRRITDPAKMHFLETYNASEGFFAVQNDFSDGSMLLIVDRDIFYEFIPVEGDDKRPRPIWEVEKGVVYEMIISASNGLWRYHLGDTVRVTQTSPMKIRIAGRTKSFINAFGEELIEDNAERGMAAACDRCGASILNYTAAPVFASDGKKGRHQWLIEWEKAPEDNNKFAMILDEELRKLNSDYDAKRCHTIFL
;
A
#
# COMPACT_ATOMS: atom_id res chain seq x y z
N MET A 1 -5.43 -37.01 6.49
CA MET A 1 -6.29 -36.27 5.53
C MET A 1 -6.17 -34.79 5.85
N LYS A 2 -5.71 -33.94 4.90
CA LYS A 2 -5.67 -32.48 5.13
C LYS A 2 -7.09 -31.97 4.98
N ILE A 3 -7.56 -31.18 5.95
CA ILE A 3 -8.91 -30.58 5.92
C ILE A 3 -8.83 -29.31 5.09
N ASP A 4 -9.64 -29.23 4.03
CA ASP A 4 -9.85 -28.01 3.25
C ASP A 4 -11.00 -27.22 3.86
N PHE A 5 -10.70 -26.07 4.45
CA PHE A 5 -11.68 -25.18 5.05
C PHE A 5 -12.34 -24.24 4.00
N THR A 6 -11.83 -24.20 2.77
CA THR A 6 -12.32 -23.28 1.74
C THR A 6 -13.82 -23.41 1.47
N PRO A 7 -14.40 -24.62 1.30
CA PRO A 7 -15.84 -24.77 1.07
C PRO A 7 -16.69 -24.25 2.23
N ILE A 8 -16.18 -24.35 3.47
CA ILE A 8 -16.91 -23.93 4.67
C ILE A 8 -16.95 -22.40 4.78
N VAL A 9 -15.82 -21.72 4.54
CA VAL A 9 -15.71 -20.26 4.73
C VAL A 9 -16.12 -19.45 3.50
N ARG A 10 -16.01 -20.04 2.30
CA ARG A 10 -16.32 -19.38 1.02
C ARG A 10 -17.65 -18.65 0.98
N PRO A 11 -18.81 -19.26 1.38
CA PRO A 11 -20.09 -18.56 1.27
C PRO A 11 -20.12 -17.24 2.03
N GLY A 12 -19.49 -17.20 3.21
CA GLY A 12 -19.38 -15.97 4.00
C GLY A 12 -18.50 -14.90 3.32
N PHE A 13 -17.36 -15.30 2.75
CA PHE A 13 -16.48 -14.39 2.03
C PHE A 13 -17.11 -13.89 0.72
N VAL A 14 -17.77 -14.75 -0.06
CA VAL A 14 -18.46 -14.33 -1.29
C VAL A 14 -19.56 -13.31 -0.97
N LYS A 15 -20.37 -13.55 0.06
CA LYS A 15 -21.37 -12.59 0.54
C LYS A 15 -20.72 -11.26 0.98
N LEU A 16 -19.53 -11.33 1.58
CA LEU A 16 -18.79 -10.13 1.95
C LEU A 16 -18.35 -9.32 0.71
N ALA A 17 -17.93 -9.98 -0.37
CA ALA A 17 -17.60 -9.31 -1.62
C ALA A 17 -18.86 -8.76 -2.34
N GLU A 18 -19.98 -9.46 -2.32
CA GLU A 18 -21.25 -9.02 -2.92
C GLU A 18 -21.75 -7.69 -2.35
N ARG A 19 -21.44 -7.38 -1.11
CA ARG A 19 -21.72 -6.08 -0.48
C ARG A 19 -21.23 -4.90 -1.34
N THR A 20 -20.12 -5.08 -2.06
CA THR A 20 -19.52 -4.01 -2.88
C THR A 20 -20.28 -3.77 -4.18
N ASP A 21 -21.24 -4.60 -4.54
CA ASP A 21 -22.04 -4.43 -5.76
C ASP A 21 -22.96 -3.21 -5.67
N SER A 22 -23.42 -2.87 -4.46
CA SER A 22 -24.21 -1.65 -4.22
C SER A 22 -23.41 -0.36 -4.30
N TRP A 23 -22.07 -0.43 -4.29
CA TRP A 23 -21.23 0.77 -4.34
C TRP A 23 -21.31 1.54 -5.66
N ARG A 24 -21.93 0.96 -6.68
CA ARG A 24 -22.28 1.67 -7.92
C ARG A 24 -23.26 2.82 -7.70
N SER A 25 -24.16 2.68 -6.73
CA SER A 25 -25.17 3.69 -6.40
C SER A 25 -24.95 4.34 -5.02
N ASP A 26 -24.29 3.63 -4.10
CA ASP A 26 -24.35 3.97 -2.68
C ASP A 26 -23.04 4.57 -2.13
N SER A 27 -21.96 4.64 -2.95
CA SER A 27 -20.64 5.12 -2.49
C SER A 27 -20.69 6.47 -1.78
N ASP A 28 -21.46 7.41 -2.31
CA ASP A 28 -21.54 8.78 -1.77
C ASP A 28 -22.21 8.77 -0.40
N SER A 29 -23.33 8.06 -0.26
CA SER A 29 -24.06 7.92 0.99
C SER A 29 -23.25 7.16 2.05
N LEU A 30 -22.51 6.13 1.62
CA LEU A 30 -21.60 5.37 2.49
C LEU A 30 -20.48 6.26 3.02
N GLN A 31 -19.84 7.05 2.16
CA GLN A 31 -18.77 7.97 2.59
C GLN A 31 -19.29 9.09 3.48
N ALA A 32 -20.45 9.66 3.18
CA ALA A 32 -21.10 10.62 4.09
C ALA A 32 -21.42 9.98 5.45
N GLY A 33 -21.86 8.72 5.46
CA GLY A 33 -22.08 7.93 6.67
C GLY A 33 -20.79 7.64 7.44
N VAL A 34 -19.69 7.35 6.74
CA VAL A 34 -18.35 7.17 7.35
C VAL A 34 -17.92 8.47 8.04
N LEU A 35 -17.99 9.61 7.37
CA LEU A 35 -17.62 10.89 7.97
C LEU A 35 -18.40 11.15 9.26
N ARG A 36 -19.72 10.97 9.23
CA ARG A 36 -20.58 11.15 10.43
C ARG A 36 -20.17 10.25 11.59
N ARG A 37 -19.87 8.98 11.33
CA ARG A 37 -19.41 8.01 12.34
C ARG A 37 -18.06 8.39 12.93
N LEU A 38 -17.12 8.85 12.10
CA LEU A 38 -15.80 9.30 12.56
C LEU A 38 -15.93 10.50 13.48
N LEU A 39 -16.68 11.54 13.07
CA LEU A 39 -16.94 12.72 13.87
C LEU A 39 -17.61 12.38 15.21
N GLU A 40 -18.60 11.49 15.20
CA GLU A 40 -19.29 11.05 16.42
C GLU A 40 -18.36 10.35 17.40
N ARG A 41 -17.53 9.41 16.92
CA ARG A 41 -16.60 8.66 17.77
C ARG A 41 -15.49 9.53 18.36
N ALA A 42 -15.10 10.58 17.66
CA ALA A 42 -14.04 11.48 18.08
C ALA A 42 -14.54 12.77 18.75
N ALA A 43 -15.85 13.01 18.86
CA ALA A 43 -16.41 14.26 19.37
C ALA A 43 -15.90 14.66 20.75
N HIS A 44 -15.57 13.70 21.60
CA HIS A 44 -15.07 13.95 22.97
C HIS A 44 -13.55 13.99 23.09
N THR A 45 -12.80 13.75 22.00
CA THR A 45 -11.35 13.92 21.98
C THR A 45 -10.98 15.40 22.06
N GLU A 46 -9.71 15.68 22.37
CA GLU A 46 -9.21 17.06 22.33
C GLU A 46 -9.39 17.67 20.94
N TYR A 47 -8.97 16.94 19.89
CA TYR A 47 -9.12 17.40 18.51
C TYR A 47 -10.58 17.62 18.12
N GLY A 48 -11.46 16.70 18.50
CA GLY A 48 -12.90 16.81 18.22
C GLY A 48 -13.57 17.99 18.92
N LYS A 49 -13.12 18.34 20.13
CA LYS A 49 -13.57 19.53 20.86
C LYS A 49 -13.02 20.82 20.25
N THR A 50 -11.75 20.80 19.84
CA THR A 50 -11.10 21.97 19.20
C THR A 50 -11.84 22.41 17.95
N TYR A 51 -12.32 21.46 17.15
CA TYR A 51 -13.03 21.74 15.91
C TYR A 51 -14.54 21.54 15.98
N ASP A 52 -15.09 21.36 17.17
CA ASP A 52 -16.53 21.18 17.44
C ASP A 52 -17.20 20.13 16.53
N PHE A 53 -16.68 18.90 16.59
CA PHE A 53 -17.21 17.77 15.78
C PHE A 53 -18.68 17.49 16.05
N SER A 54 -19.20 17.84 17.23
CA SER A 54 -20.61 17.68 17.57
C SER A 54 -21.51 18.59 16.74
N SER A 55 -21.15 19.86 16.59
CA SER A 55 -21.88 20.83 15.76
C SER A 55 -21.74 20.50 14.27
N ILE A 56 -20.53 20.15 13.81
CA ILE A 56 -20.29 19.73 12.43
C ILE A 56 -21.20 18.53 12.07
N LYS A 57 -21.22 17.48 12.91
CA LYS A 57 -22.04 16.28 12.69
C LYS A 57 -23.52 16.61 12.59
N SER A 58 -23.99 17.59 13.36
CA SER A 58 -25.41 18.00 13.41
C SER A 58 -25.81 18.97 12.29
N SER A 59 -24.84 19.42 11.48
CA SER A 59 -25.09 20.33 10.36
C SER A 59 -25.95 19.66 9.27
N GLY A 60 -26.79 20.46 8.60
CA GLY A 60 -27.53 20.03 7.41
C GLY A 60 -26.61 19.65 6.23
N ASN A 61 -25.42 20.27 6.14
CA ASN A 61 -24.36 19.93 5.20
C ASN A 61 -23.09 19.54 5.99
N VAL A 62 -23.00 18.28 6.40
CA VAL A 62 -21.87 17.79 7.24
C VAL A 62 -20.53 17.95 6.54
N TYR A 63 -20.43 17.60 5.26
CA TYR A 63 -19.17 17.74 4.53
C TYR A 63 -18.75 19.20 4.38
N GLY A 64 -19.65 20.08 3.99
CA GLY A 64 -19.35 21.51 3.85
C GLY A 64 -18.90 22.14 5.17
N ALA A 65 -19.58 21.83 6.29
CA ALA A 65 -19.18 22.26 7.62
C ALA A 65 -17.80 21.67 8.01
N TYR A 66 -17.57 20.39 7.74
CA TYR A 66 -16.30 19.71 7.99
C TYR A 66 -15.15 20.35 7.22
N ALA A 67 -15.32 20.54 5.92
CA ALA A 67 -14.31 21.09 5.03
C ALA A 67 -13.95 22.56 5.37
N SER A 68 -14.91 23.32 5.90
CA SER A 68 -14.68 24.73 6.30
C SER A 68 -14.05 24.89 7.69
N CYS A 69 -14.34 23.98 8.63
CA CYS A 69 -13.88 24.10 10.00
C CYS A 69 -12.59 23.36 10.30
N VAL A 70 -12.35 22.21 9.63
CA VAL A 70 -11.19 21.35 9.89
C VAL A 70 -10.11 21.61 8.86
N PRO A 71 -8.88 21.98 9.25
CA PRO A 71 -7.81 22.25 8.30
C PRO A 71 -7.28 20.98 7.64
N LEU A 72 -6.67 21.13 6.47
CA LEU A 72 -5.75 20.14 5.91
C LEU A 72 -4.49 20.09 6.76
N ILE A 73 -3.99 18.90 7.08
CA ILE A 73 -2.81 18.75 7.93
C ILE A 73 -1.77 17.81 7.28
N SER A 74 -0.50 18.16 7.49
CA SER A 74 0.66 17.32 7.21
C SER A 74 1.04 16.49 8.43
N TYR A 75 2.05 15.60 8.26
CA TYR A 75 2.58 14.86 9.41
C TYR A 75 3.24 15.80 10.46
N GLU A 76 3.91 16.85 10.03
CA GLU A 76 4.57 17.78 10.96
C GLU A 76 3.55 18.49 11.85
N ASP A 77 2.36 18.78 11.34
CA ASP A 77 1.28 19.41 12.12
C ASP A 77 0.70 18.46 13.17
N VAL A 78 0.55 17.19 12.84
CA VAL A 78 -0.04 16.19 13.75
C VAL A 78 0.98 15.55 14.68
N ARG A 79 2.25 15.60 14.36
CA ARG A 79 3.35 14.96 15.10
C ARG A 79 3.36 15.30 16.59
N PRO A 80 3.19 16.57 17.04
CA PRO A 80 3.16 16.89 18.47
C PRO A 80 2.06 16.14 19.23
N LEU A 81 0.87 16.00 18.63
CA LEU A 81 -0.27 15.27 19.19
C LEU A 81 -0.02 13.76 19.23
N VAL A 82 0.55 13.20 18.16
CA VAL A 82 0.96 11.79 18.12
C VAL A 82 2.00 11.48 19.19
N MET A 83 2.98 12.37 19.42
CA MET A 83 3.98 12.19 20.48
C MET A 83 3.36 12.19 21.87
N ARG A 84 2.26 12.91 22.09
CA ARG A 84 1.48 12.86 23.35
C ARG A 84 0.76 11.51 23.50
N MET A 85 0.17 11.00 22.41
CA MET A 85 -0.44 9.67 22.40
C MET A 85 0.59 8.57 22.70
N ILE A 86 1.80 8.65 22.14
CA ILE A 86 2.93 7.73 22.41
C ILE A 86 3.31 7.75 23.91
N ARG A 87 3.23 8.90 24.58
CA ARG A 87 3.45 9.02 26.03
C ARG A 87 2.30 8.46 26.88
N GLY A 88 1.22 8.00 26.22
CA GLY A 88 0.08 7.36 26.89
C GLY A 88 -1.09 8.30 27.17
N GLU A 89 -1.08 9.53 26.64
CA GLU A 89 -2.20 10.45 26.78
C GLU A 89 -3.41 9.93 26.01
N LYS A 90 -4.58 9.95 26.63
CA LYS A 90 -5.83 9.44 26.08
C LYS A 90 -6.63 10.57 25.42
N ASP A 91 -7.51 10.17 24.50
CA ASP A 91 -8.51 11.08 23.91
C ASP A 91 -7.90 12.32 23.22
N VAL A 92 -6.68 12.19 22.64
CA VAL A 92 -6.01 13.30 21.92
C VAL A 92 -6.59 13.42 20.52
N LEU A 93 -6.16 12.59 19.57
CA LEU A 93 -6.65 12.57 18.18
C LEU A 93 -7.81 11.61 17.99
N TRP A 94 -7.82 10.51 18.74
CA TRP A 94 -8.84 9.47 18.75
C TRP A 94 -9.14 9.04 20.17
N ARG A 95 -10.32 8.45 20.36
CA ARG A 95 -10.80 8.03 21.70
C ARG A 95 -9.93 6.93 22.31
N GLY A 96 -9.73 7.02 23.61
CA GLY A 96 -8.98 6.06 24.41
C GLY A 96 -7.47 6.23 24.32
N VAL A 97 -6.74 5.22 24.78
CA VAL A 97 -5.27 5.16 24.74
C VAL A 97 -4.82 4.34 23.54
N CYS A 98 -4.00 4.94 22.69
CA CYS A 98 -3.33 4.22 21.62
C CYS A 98 -2.01 3.61 22.14
N ARG A 99 -1.77 2.33 21.87
CA ARG A 99 -0.57 1.61 22.31
C ARG A 99 0.26 1.06 21.17
N ASP A 100 -0.26 1.08 19.97
CA ASP A 100 0.43 0.57 18.79
C ASP A 100 0.63 1.72 17.80
N PHE A 101 1.85 1.89 17.29
CA PHE A 101 2.22 2.93 16.35
C PHE A 101 3.02 2.31 15.21
N ALA A 102 2.58 2.54 13.99
CA ALA A 102 3.33 2.15 12.82
C ALA A 102 4.42 3.18 12.53
N GLN A 103 5.66 2.70 12.42
CA GLN A 103 6.78 3.52 11.96
C GLN A 103 6.86 3.42 10.45
N SER A 104 6.77 4.54 9.76
CA SER A 104 7.01 4.60 8.32
C SER A 104 8.24 5.45 8.01
N SER A 105 8.92 5.15 6.89
CA SER A 105 10.00 5.99 6.39
C SER A 105 9.43 7.37 6.03
N GLY A 106 9.94 8.42 6.67
CA GLY A 106 9.58 9.79 6.33
C GLY A 106 10.19 10.17 4.98
N THR A 107 9.38 10.52 4.01
CA THR A 107 9.82 11.00 2.70
C THR A 107 10.41 12.43 2.75
N SER A 108 10.25 13.15 3.85
CA SER A 108 10.76 14.51 4.02
C SER A 108 11.72 14.59 5.21
N GLY A 109 13.01 14.76 4.91
CA GLY A 109 14.04 15.09 5.91
C GLY A 109 14.55 13.94 6.79
N GLY A 110 14.39 12.68 6.40
CA GLY A 110 15.02 11.52 7.07
C GLY A 110 14.46 11.17 8.46
N LYS A 111 13.37 11.80 8.90
CA LYS A 111 12.74 11.51 10.21
C LYS A 111 11.58 10.53 10.03
N SER A 112 11.58 9.45 10.78
CA SER A 112 10.48 8.48 10.81
C SER A 112 9.16 9.15 11.24
N LYS A 113 8.07 8.77 10.56
CA LYS A 113 6.71 9.08 10.97
C LYS A 113 6.19 7.97 11.89
N TYR A 114 5.38 8.35 12.87
CA TYR A 114 4.71 7.42 13.78
C TYR A 114 3.20 7.58 13.60
N ILE A 115 2.58 6.61 12.98
CA ILE A 115 1.15 6.61 12.67
C ILE A 115 0.41 5.83 13.76
N PRO A 116 -0.59 6.41 14.44
CA PRO A 116 -1.35 5.67 15.43
C PRO A 116 -2.09 4.50 14.81
N VAL A 117 -1.97 3.32 15.41
CA VAL A 117 -2.76 2.12 15.05
C VAL A 117 -3.74 1.88 16.19
N THR A 118 -4.88 2.55 16.10
CA THR A 118 -5.93 2.42 17.12
C THR A 118 -6.63 1.07 17.03
N ARG A 119 -7.35 0.69 18.08
CA ARG A 119 -8.18 -0.52 18.05
C ARG A 119 -9.24 -0.46 16.94
N ASP A 120 -9.82 0.72 16.72
CA ASP A 120 -10.85 0.91 15.70
C ASP A 120 -10.24 0.79 14.29
N SER A 121 -9.11 1.47 13.98
CA SER A 121 -8.45 1.35 12.68
C SER A 121 -7.97 -0.08 12.41
N LEU A 122 -7.48 -0.77 13.43
CA LEU A 122 -7.03 -2.14 13.31
C LEU A 122 -8.19 -3.08 12.93
N ASN A 123 -9.32 -2.98 13.66
CA ASN A 123 -10.43 -3.91 13.50
C ASN A 123 -11.37 -3.54 12.34
N GLU A 124 -11.70 -2.25 12.20
CA GLU A 124 -12.72 -1.80 11.23
C GLU A 124 -12.14 -1.47 9.85
N ASN A 125 -10.82 -1.24 9.77
CA ASN A 125 -10.16 -0.97 8.50
C ASN A 125 -9.16 -2.07 8.11
N HIS A 126 -8.02 -2.21 8.78
CA HIS A 126 -6.95 -3.11 8.33
C HIS A 126 -7.39 -4.59 8.22
N TYR A 127 -7.96 -5.17 9.29
CA TYR A 127 -8.38 -6.57 9.23
C TYR A 127 -9.57 -6.79 8.31
N ARG A 128 -10.50 -5.84 8.24
CA ARG A 128 -11.63 -5.94 7.32
C ARG A 128 -11.19 -5.75 5.87
N GLY A 129 -10.25 -4.85 5.59
CA GLY A 129 -9.64 -4.70 4.27
C GLY A 129 -8.93 -5.97 3.81
N GLY A 130 -8.17 -6.60 4.72
CA GLY A 130 -7.59 -7.93 4.46
C GLY A 130 -8.65 -9.01 4.20
N ALA A 131 -9.77 -8.99 4.92
CA ALA A 131 -10.90 -9.91 4.68
C ALA A 131 -11.58 -9.61 3.34
N ASP A 132 -11.74 -8.33 2.97
CA ASP A 132 -12.28 -7.92 1.66
C ASP A 132 -11.39 -8.41 0.51
N THR A 133 -10.05 -8.41 0.69
CA THR A 133 -9.10 -8.97 -0.28
C THR A 133 -9.37 -10.45 -0.54
N VAL A 134 -9.47 -11.25 0.52
CA VAL A 134 -9.79 -12.68 0.44
C VAL A 134 -11.18 -12.89 -0.17
N ALA A 135 -12.14 -12.04 0.17
CA ALA A 135 -13.50 -12.11 -0.33
C ALA A 135 -13.59 -11.92 -1.85
N HIS A 136 -12.92 -10.89 -2.38
CA HIS A 136 -12.84 -10.66 -3.82
C HIS A 136 -12.10 -11.78 -4.54
N TYR A 137 -10.99 -12.28 -3.99
CA TYR A 137 -10.29 -13.42 -4.56
C TYR A 137 -11.18 -14.66 -4.66
N LEU A 138 -11.86 -15.05 -3.59
CA LEU A 138 -12.75 -16.21 -3.58
C LEU A 138 -13.97 -16.06 -4.49
N ARG A 139 -14.42 -14.83 -4.73
CA ARG A 139 -15.45 -14.53 -5.72
C ARG A 139 -14.93 -14.68 -7.15
N LEU A 140 -13.71 -14.20 -7.43
CA LEU A 140 -13.08 -14.28 -8.76
C LEU A 140 -12.66 -15.70 -9.14
N VAL A 141 -12.29 -16.54 -8.15
CA VAL A 141 -11.78 -17.90 -8.37
C VAL A 141 -12.67 -18.92 -7.65
N PRO A 142 -13.82 -19.32 -8.25
CA PRO A 142 -14.75 -20.27 -7.62
C PRO A 142 -14.12 -21.62 -7.26
N GLY A 143 -13.10 -22.06 -8.01
CA GLY A 143 -12.33 -23.31 -7.78
C GLY A 143 -11.22 -23.20 -6.75
N SER A 144 -10.98 -22.03 -6.14
CA SER A 144 -9.89 -21.84 -5.18
C SER A 144 -9.97 -22.81 -3.99
N ARG A 145 -8.80 -23.22 -3.54
CA ARG A 145 -8.59 -24.07 -2.37
C ARG A 145 -7.60 -23.42 -1.39
N MET A 146 -7.57 -22.09 -1.33
CA MET A 146 -6.58 -21.34 -0.57
C MET A 146 -6.53 -21.70 0.93
N PHE A 147 -7.59 -22.23 1.50
CA PHE A 147 -7.62 -22.69 2.89
C PHE A 147 -7.43 -24.22 3.05
N ALA A 148 -7.00 -24.91 1.99
CA ALA A 148 -6.57 -26.31 2.08
C ALA A 148 -5.14 -26.46 2.64
N GLY A 149 -4.34 -25.39 2.58
CA GLY A 149 -2.98 -25.33 3.08
C GLY A 149 -2.73 -24.14 3.99
N LYS A 150 -1.50 -23.63 3.98
CA LYS A 150 -1.06 -22.50 4.81
C LYS A 150 -0.92 -21.23 3.97
N GLY A 151 -1.35 -20.10 4.52
CA GLY A 151 -0.95 -18.80 4.05
C GLY A 151 0.44 -18.42 4.56
N PHE A 152 1.35 -18.04 3.68
CA PHE A 152 2.65 -17.54 4.08
C PHE A 152 2.62 -16.00 4.07
N ILE A 153 2.70 -15.40 5.26
CA ILE A 153 2.58 -13.95 5.45
C ILE A 153 3.93 -13.41 5.91
N LEU A 154 4.54 -12.55 5.10
CA LEU A 154 5.71 -11.79 5.51
C LEU A 154 5.29 -10.54 6.26
N GLY A 155 6.02 -10.24 7.32
CA GLY A 155 5.86 -9.01 8.09
C GLY A 155 7.19 -8.45 8.55
N GLY A 156 7.20 -7.16 8.83
CA GLY A 156 8.33 -6.48 9.43
C GLY A 156 8.52 -6.82 10.91
N SER A 157 9.14 -5.92 11.65
CA SER A 157 9.47 -6.10 13.06
C SER A 157 9.10 -4.88 13.89
N PHE A 158 9.09 -5.06 15.21
CA PHE A 158 9.05 -3.92 16.12
C PHE A 158 10.44 -3.29 16.25
N SER A 159 10.45 -1.97 16.36
CA SER A 159 11.65 -1.16 16.54
C SER A 159 11.37 -0.11 17.61
N ASN A 160 12.21 -0.03 18.64
CA ASN A 160 12.05 0.98 19.68
C ASN A 160 13.07 2.11 19.50
N THR A 161 12.93 2.86 18.41
CA THR A 161 13.83 3.98 18.10
C THR A 161 13.69 5.18 19.04
N LEU A 162 12.59 5.26 19.80
CA LEU A 162 12.33 6.35 20.74
C LEU A 162 12.80 6.06 22.18
N GLY A 163 13.34 4.87 22.45
CA GLY A 163 13.82 4.51 23.81
C GLY A 163 12.74 4.48 24.89
N ILE A 164 11.46 4.32 24.51
CA ILE A 164 10.34 4.24 25.45
C ILE A 164 10.38 2.90 26.17
N GLY A 165 10.21 2.95 27.49
CA GLY A 165 10.32 1.75 28.35
C GLY A 165 9.43 0.59 27.86
N PRO A 166 9.89 -0.66 28.01
CA PRO A 166 9.21 -1.83 27.51
C PRO A 166 7.80 -2.00 28.10
N GLY A 167 6.87 -2.43 27.28
CA GLY A 167 5.49 -2.76 27.68
C GLY A 167 4.48 -1.63 27.68
N LYS A 168 4.90 -0.38 27.43
CA LYS A 168 3.96 0.77 27.35
C LYS A 168 3.36 0.96 25.98
N VAL A 169 4.18 0.90 24.93
CA VAL A 169 3.77 1.07 23.53
C VAL A 169 4.57 0.11 22.63
N HIS A 170 3.99 -0.25 21.50
CA HIS A 170 4.65 -1.00 20.43
C HIS A 170 4.86 -0.07 19.26
N ILE A 171 6.10 0.06 18.81
CA ILE A 171 6.49 0.87 17.66
C ILE A 171 7.21 -0.04 16.67
N GLY A 172 6.90 0.05 15.39
CA GLY A 172 7.52 -0.74 14.32
C GLY A 172 6.68 -0.78 13.07
N ASP A 173 6.95 -1.72 12.19
CA ASP A 173 6.17 -1.88 10.97
C ASP A 173 4.68 -2.16 11.28
N LEU A 174 3.78 -1.62 10.45
CA LEU A 174 2.35 -1.92 10.56
C LEU A 174 2.10 -3.44 10.56
N SER A 175 2.77 -4.17 9.65
CA SER A 175 2.65 -5.62 9.53
C SER A 175 3.07 -6.37 10.81
N ALA A 176 4.02 -5.83 11.58
CA ALA A 176 4.35 -6.38 12.89
C ALA A 176 3.18 -6.23 13.88
N THR A 177 2.53 -5.08 13.88
CA THR A 177 1.33 -4.85 14.71
C THR A 177 0.19 -5.76 14.28
N LEU A 178 -0.08 -5.89 12.97
CA LEU A 178 -1.11 -6.80 12.43
C LEU A 178 -0.86 -8.24 12.88
N ILE A 179 0.36 -8.75 12.72
CA ILE A 179 0.73 -10.11 13.13
C ILE A 179 0.65 -10.27 14.67
N ASN A 180 1.05 -9.24 15.42
CA ASN A 180 1.04 -9.29 16.87
C ASN A 180 -0.38 -9.33 17.46
N ARG A 181 -1.33 -8.64 16.83
CA ARG A 181 -2.72 -8.49 17.28
C ARG A 181 -3.70 -9.44 16.57
N ILE A 182 -3.25 -10.23 15.60
CA ILE A 182 -4.11 -11.16 14.87
C ILE A 182 -4.78 -12.17 15.81
N ASN A 183 -6.01 -12.53 15.46
CA ASN A 183 -6.74 -13.57 16.20
C ASN A 183 -5.90 -14.86 16.29
N PRO A 184 -5.73 -15.45 17.49
CA PRO A 184 -4.94 -16.66 17.67
C PRO A 184 -5.31 -17.82 16.74
N PHE A 185 -6.58 -17.96 16.35
CA PHE A 185 -7.02 -18.97 15.38
C PHE A 185 -6.37 -18.83 14.00
N ALA A 186 -6.00 -17.62 13.59
CA ALA A 186 -5.29 -17.41 12.33
C ALA A 186 -3.91 -18.09 12.30
N ASN A 187 -3.29 -18.35 13.47
CA ASN A 187 -2.03 -19.07 13.55
C ASN A 187 -2.13 -20.54 13.09
N PHE A 188 -3.33 -21.13 13.07
CA PHE A 188 -3.54 -22.47 12.54
C PHE A 188 -3.49 -22.54 11.02
N VAL A 189 -3.77 -21.45 10.33
CA VAL A 189 -3.85 -21.40 8.86
C VAL A 189 -2.70 -20.64 8.22
N ARG A 190 -1.80 -20.02 8.99
CA ARG A 190 -0.66 -19.23 8.50
C ARG A 190 0.70 -19.76 8.94
N ILE A 191 1.73 -19.38 8.21
CA ILE A 191 3.15 -19.44 8.55
C ILE A 191 3.81 -18.08 8.25
N PRO A 192 4.98 -17.79 8.82
CA PRO A 192 5.62 -18.49 9.93
C PRO A 192 4.84 -18.29 11.24
N ASP A 193 5.29 -18.93 12.31
CA ASP A 193 4.78 -18.60 13.64
C ASP A 193 5.10 -17.15 14.03
N LYS A 194 4.42 -16.64 15.06
CA LYS A 194 4.54 -15.24 15.47
C LYS A 194 5.98 -14.87 15.86
N LYS A 195 6.71 -15.77 16.54
CA LYS A 195 8.08 -15.53 16.98
C LYS A 195 9.00 -15.31 15.78
N THR A 196 8.93 -16.18 14.80
CA THR A 196 9.71 -16.09 13.55
C THR A 196 9.28 -14.86 12.72
N ALA A 197 7.97 -14.61 12.60
CA ALA A 197 7.46 -13.48 11.83
C ALA A 197 7.96 -12.12 12.36
N LEU A 198 8.12 -11.98 13.67
CA LEU A 198 8.50 -10.73 14.34
C LEU A 198 10.00 -10.60 14.65
N MET A 199 10.85 -11.50 14.14
CA MET A 199 12.30 -11.39 14.31
C MET A 199 12.80 -10.07 13.70
N PRO A 200 13.62 -9.28 14.41
CA PRO A 200 14.07 -7.98 13.94
C PRO A 200 15.22 -8.05 12.94
N ASP A 201 16.12 -9.00 13.09
CA ASP A 201 17.31 -9.15 12.28
C ASP A 201 17.04 -10.02 11.06
N TRP A 202 17.27 -9.46 9.85
CA TRP A 202 16.98 -10.13 8.59
C TRP A 202 17.89 -11.33 8.32
N GLU A 203 19.15 -11.27 8.72
CA GLU A 203 20.11 -12.37 8.49
C GLU A 203 19.71 -13.65 9.23
N THR A 204 19.18 -13.51 10.45
CA THR A 204 18.65 -14.64 11.23
C THR A 204 17.22 -14.99 10.86
N LYS A 205 16.41 -14.02 10.47
CA LYS A 205 15.01 -14.18 10.08
C LYS A 205 14.86 -14.97 8.78
N LEU A 206 15.62 -14.63 7.74
CA LEU A 206 15.51 -15.25 6.43
C LEU A 206 15.70 -16.79 6.47
N PRO A 207 16.75 -17.34 7.10
CA PRO A 207 16.86 -18.80 7.27
C PRO A 207 15.71 -19.41 8.07
N ALA A 208 15.16 -18.70 9.07
CA ALA A 208 14.02 -19.19 9.85
C ALA A 208 12.73 -19.21 9.02
N LEU A 209 12.50 -18.21 8.16
CA LEU A 209 11.41 -18.19 7.19
C LEU A 209 11.49 -19.38 6.24
N VAL A 210 12.67 -19.62 5.66
CA VAL A 210 12.92 -20.75 4.75
C VAL A 210 12.59 -22.07 5.45
N ARG A 211 13.12 -22.31 6.65
CA ARG A 211 12.83 -23.54 7.43
C ARG A 211 11.33 -23.69 7.72
N SER A 212 10.62 -22.59 7.99
CA SER A 212 9.20 -22.64 8.31
C SER A 212 8.32 -23.03 7.11
N ALA A 213 8.80 -22.83 5.90
CA ALA A 213 8.03 -22.92 4.66
C ALA A 213 8.40 -24.10 3.75
N CYS A 214 9.69 -24.53 3.74
CA CYS A 214 10.21 -25.58 2.85
C CYS A 214 9.44 -26.90 2.83
N ASN A 215 8.81 -27.28 3.94
CA ASN A 215 8.10 -28.56 4.09
C ASN A 215 6.61 -28.35 4.40
N ARG A 216 6.07 -27.20 4.04
CA ARG A 216 4.65 -26.86 4.24
C ARG A 216 3.94 -26.79 2.90
N ASP A 217 2.67 -27.14 2.94
CA ASP A 217 1.77 -26.94 1.82
C ASP A 217 1.29 -25.49 1.86
N VAL A 218 1.95 -24.63 1.10
CA VAL A 218 1.61 -23.22 0.98
C VAL A 218 0.66 -23.04 -0.19
N THR A 219 -0.49 -22.44 0.08
CA THR A 219 -1.54 -22.21 -0.93
C THR A 219 -1.68 -20.74 -1.31
N ASN A 220 -1.27 -19.86 -0.44
CA ASN A 220 -1.29 -18.42 -0.70
C ASN A 220 -0.13 -17.72 0.00
N ILE A 221 0.33 -16.61 -0.59
CA ILE A 221 1.38 -15.76 -0.05
C ILE A 221 0.89 -14.31 0.03
N SER A 222 1.39 -13.56 1.03
CA SER A 222 1.01 -12.17 1.23
C SER A 222 2.18 -11.34 1.72
N GLY A 223 2.50 -10.25 1.02
CA GLY A 223 3.58 -9.34 1.40
C GLY A 223 4.09 -8.47 0.27
N VAL A 224 5.23 -7.83 0.51
CA VAL A 224 5.91 -6.97 -0.46
C VAL A 224 6.63 -7.84 -1.51
N PRO A 225 6.46 -7.55 -2.83
CA PRO A 225 7.02 -8.37 -3.91
C PRO A 225 8.53 -8.62 -3.81
N SER A 226 9.34 -7.60 -3.61
CA SER A 226 10.80 -7.74 -3.53
C SER A 226 11.26 -8.65 -2.39
N TRP A 227 10.65 -8.51 -1.22
CA TRP A 227 11.00 -9.34 -0.06
C TRP A 227 10.56 -10.80 -0.23
N PHE A 228 9.36 -11.00 -0.79
CA PHE A 228 8.88 -12.35 -1.05
C PHE A 228 9.72 -13.08 -2.10
N LEU A 229 10.16 -12.38 -3.13
CA LEU A 229 11.03 -12.93 -4.16
C LEU A 229 12.34 -13.46 -3.55
N THR A 230 12.97 -12.68 -2.65
CA THR A 230 14.17 -13.11 -1.93
C THR A 230 13.92 -14.40 -1.13
N VAL A 231 12.81 -14.49 -0.43
CA VAL A 231 12.46 -15.70 0.37
C VAL A 231 12.21 -16.90 -0.54
N ILE A 232 11.45 -16.72 -1.63
CA ILE A 232 11.15 -17.79 -2.61
C ILE A 232 12.44 -18.32 -3.23
N ARG A 233 13.35 -17.45 -3.67
CA ARG A 233 14.64 -17.86 -4.24
C ARG A 233 15.46 -18.69 -3.26
N ARG A 234 15.53 -18.28 -2.00
CA ARG A 234 16.23 -19.06 -0.96
C ARG A 234 15.59 -20.42 -0.69
N ILE A 235 14.26 -20.52 -0.82
CA ILE A 235 13.58 -21.81 -0.71
C ILE A 235 13.91 -22.70 -1.93
N MET A 236 13.86 -22.15 -3.14
CA MET A 236 14.21 -22.87 -4.37
C MET A 236 15.65 -23.36 -4.32
N GLU A 237 16.59 -22.50 -3.94
CA GLU A 237 18.00 -22.87 -3.74
C GLU A 237 18.15 -24.02 -2.75
N ALA A 238 17.51 -23.91 -1.56
CA ALA A 238 17.58 -24.93 -0.52
C ALA A 238 16.96 -26.27 -0.93
N LYS A 239 16.08 -26.28 -1.93
CA LYS A 239 15.42 -27.48 -2.49
C LYS A 239 16.05 -27.96 -3.79
N GLY A 240 16.93 -27.20 -4.39
CA GLY A 240 17.55 -27.54 -5.69
C GLY A 240 16.55 -27.57 -6.85
N VAL A 241 15.60 -26.61 -6.86
CA VAL A 241 14.54 -26.51 -7.89
C VAL A 241 14.57 -25.16 -8.57
N ASP A 242 14.08 -25.09 -9.81
CA ASP A 242 14.02 -23.85 -10.59
C ASP A 242 12.63 -23.20 -10.60
N ASN A 243 11.63 -23.88 -10.03
CA ASN A 243 10.26 -23.36 -9.94
C ASN A 243 9.67 -23.68 -8.56
N ILE A 244 9.08 -22.67 -7.90
CA ILE A 244 8.52 -22.83 -6.57
C ILE A 244 7.31 -23.76 -6.52
N SER A 245 6.63 -24.00 -7.64
CA SER A 245 5.52 -24.95 -7.71
C SER A 245 5.95 -26.40 -7.44
N GLU A 246 7.24 -26.73 -7.57
CA GLU A 246 7.79 -28.03 -7.19
C GLU A 246 7.84 -28.19 -5.65
N VAL A 247 7.96 -27.08 -4.92
CA VAL A 247 7.91 -27.05 -3.45
C VAL A 247 6.49 -26.85 -2.92
N TRP A 248 5.74 -25.96 -3.59
CA TRP A 248 4.37 -25.57 -3.22
C TRP A 248 3.39 -25.82 -4.39
N PRO A 249 3.06 -27.08 -4.68
CA PRO A 249 2.24 -27.44 -5.85
C PRO A 249 0.81 -26.90 -5.79
N ASN A 250 0.36 -26.46 -4.61
CA ASN A 250 -0.96 -25.89 -4.38
C ASN A 250 -0.95 -24.38 -4.20
N LEU A 251 0.18 -23.70 -4.47
CA LEU A 251 0.25 -22.23 -4.44
C LEU A 251 -0.63 -21.68 -5.58
N GLU A 252 -1.58 -20.82 -5.23
CA GLU A 252 -2.57 -20.33 -6.19
C GLU A 252 -2.73 -18.80 -6.20
N VAL A 253 -2.27 -18.08 -5.16
CA VAL A 253 -2.43 -16.61 -5.13
C VAL A 253 -1.32 -15.90 -4.35
N PHE A 254 -0.90 -14.76 -4.89
CA PHE A 254 -0.10 -13.76 -4.20
C PHE A 254 -0.91 -12.48 -3.99
N PHE A 255 -1.19 -12.16 -2.75
CA PHE A 255 -1.72 -10.86 -2.33
C PHE A 255 -0.54 -9.91 -2.11
N HIS A 256 -0.36 -8.96 -2.99
CA HIS A 256 0.81 -8.08 -2.96
C HIS A 256 0.42 -6.61 -2.84
N GLY A 257 1.36 -5.79 -2.37
CA GLY A 257 1.20 -4.35 -2.24
C GLY A 257 2.44 -3.72 -1.60
N GLY A 258 2.37 -2.43 -1.33
CA GLY A 258 3.44 -1.67 -0.71
C GLY A 258 4.47 -1.09 -1.69
N ILE A 259 4.69 -1.76 -2.81
CA ILE A 259 5.49 -1.30 -3.96
C ILE A 259 4.81 -1.76 -5.25
N SER A 260 5.19 -1.16 -6.38
CA SER A 260 4.73 -1.63 -7.69
C SER A 260 5.12 -3.09 -7.95
N PHE A 261 4.21 -3.86 -8.51
CA PHE A 261 4.44 -5.25 -8.88
C PHE A 261 5.03 -5.40 -10.29
N GLU A 262 4.85 -4.39 -11.15
CA GLU A 262 5.22 -4.48 -12.57
C GLU A 262 6.67 -4.93 -12.80
N PRO A 263 7.70 -4.39 -12.10
CA PRO A 263 9.09 -4.82 -12.32
C PRO A 263 9.37 -6.29 -11.94
N TYR A 264 8.51 -6.89 -11.12
CA TYR A 264 8.67 -8.26 -10.60
C TYR A 264 7.77 -9.28 -11.29
N ARG A 265 6.78 -8.83 -12.07
CA ARG A 265 5.69 -9.63 -12.63
C ARG A 265 6.20 -10.85 -13.43
N ASP A 266 7.15 -10.62 -14.33
CA ASP A 266 7.64 -11.67 -15.23
C ASP A 266 8.47 -12.70 -14.49
N GLU A 267 9.24 -12.27 -13.50
CA GLU A 267 9.98 -13.20 -12.65
C GLU A 267 9.01 -14.09 -11.85
N TYR A 268 7.99 -13.52 -11.22
CA TYR A 268 6.97 -14.31 -10.53
C TYR A 268 6.26 -15.29 -11.46
N ARG A 269 5.94 -14.89 -12.69
CA ARG A 269 5.35 -15.78 -13.70
C ARG A 269 6.28 -16.94 -14.07
N ARG A 270 7.58 -16.67 -14.16
CA ARG A 270 8.59 -17.68 -14.51
C ARG A 270 8.77 -18.73 -13.42
N ILE A 271 8.76 -18.30 -12.15
CA ILE A 271 9.04 -19.19 -11.01
C ILE A 271 7.79 -19.80 -10.36
N THR A 272 6.61 -19.55 -10.89
CA THR A 272 5.33 -20.12 -10.42
C THR A 272 4.63 -20.90 -11.53
N ASP A 273 3.57 -21.65 -11.19
CA ASP A 273 2.72 -22.31 -12.19
C ASP A 273 1.76 -21.29 -12.82
N PRO A 274 1.95 -20.89 -14.10
CA PRO A 274 1.14 -19.86 -14.74
C PRO A 274 -0.33 -20.25 -14.92
N ALA A 275 -0.65 -21.55 -14.87
CA ALA A 275 -2.03 -22.04 -14.98
C ALA A 275 -2.83 -21.92 -13.67
N LYS A 276 -2.13 -21.79 -12.54
CA LYS A 276 -2.75 -21.75 -11.21
C LYS A 276 -2.58 -20.41 -10.53
N MET A 277 -1.47 -19.71 -10.78
CA MET A 277 -1.06 -18.55 -10.00
C MET A 277 -1.84 -17.29 -10.37
N HIS A 278 -2.43 -16.68 -9.37
CA HIS A 278 -3.09 -15.39 -9.48
C HIS A 278 -2.31 -14.33 -8.69
N PHE A 279 -2.27 -13.10 -9.22
CA PHE A 279 -1.68 -11.95 -8.56
C PHE A 279 -2.78 -10.95 -8.28
N LEU A 280 -2.94 -10.55 -7.04
CA LEU A 280 -4.00 -9.64 -6.61
C LEU A 280 -3.40 -8.49 -5.81
N GLU A 281 -3.53 -7.30 -6.38
CA GLU A 281 -2.96 -6.09 -5.80
C GLU A 281 -3.84 -5.54 -4.68
N THR A 282 -3.18 -5.01 -3.64
CA THR A 282 -3.81 -4.31 -2.53
C THR A 282 -3.11 -2.98 -2.29
N TYR A 283 -3.88 -1.94 -1.99
CA TYR A 283 -3.34 -0.67 -1.57
C TYR A 283 -3.56 -0.47 -0.08
N ASN A 284 -2.50 -0.68 0.67
CA ASN A 284 -2.47 -0.49 2.12
C ASN A 284 -1.19 0.23 2.53
N ALA A 285 -1.32 1.11 3.51
CA ALA A 285 -0.23 1.86 4.13
C ALA A 285 -0.36 1.83 5.65
N SER A 286 0.57 2.44 6.36
CA SER A 286 0.51 2.59 7.82
C SER A 286 -0.74 3.36 8.27
N GLU A 287 -1.22 4.26 7.42
CA GLU A 287 -2.37 5.12 7.63
C GLU A 287 -3.72 4.42 7.43
N GLY A 288 -3.76 3.36 6.61
CA GLY A 288 -5.00 2.63 6.36
C GLY A 288 -4.90 1.58 5.24
N PHE A 289 -5.97 0.81 5.10
CA PHE A 289 -6.20 -0.10 3.98
C PHE A 289 -7.23 0.54 3.04
N PHE A 290 -6.84 0.88 1.82
CA PHE A 290 -7.59 1.78 0.95
C PHE A 290 -8.30 1.10 -0.20
N ALA A 291 -7.64 0.15 -0.88
CA ALA A 291 -8.20 -0.44 -2.08
C ALA A 291 -7.72 -1.89 -2.31
N VAL A 292 -8.50 -2.63 -3.11
CA VAL A 292 -8.23 -4.01 -3.49
C VAL A 292 -8.56 -4.23 -4.97
N GLN A 293 -7.73 -4.95 -5.68
CA GLN A 293 -8.05 -5.42 -7.01
C GLN A 293 -9.21 -6.41 -6.94
N ASN A 294 -10.24 -6.19 -7.74
CA ASN A 294 -11.45 -7.01 -7.80
C ASN A 294 -11.76 -7.57 -9.19
N ASP A 295 -10.79 -7.46 -10.11
CA ASP A 295 -10.87 -7.94 -11.49
C ASP A 295 -9.45 -8.20 -11.99
N PHE A 296 -9.16 -9.41 -12.48
CA PHE A 296 -7.83 -9.74 -13.01
C PHE A 296 -7.54 -9.14 -14.38
N SER A 297 -8.59 -8.77 -15.13
CA SER A 297 -8.43 -8.11 -16.43
C SER A 297 -8.18 -6.61 -16.34
N ASP A 298 -8.41 -6.02 -15.16
CA ASP A 298 -8.26 -4.59 -14.90
C ASP A 298 -7.23 -4.38 -13.77
N GLY A 299 -6.10 -3.75 -14.09
CA GLY A 299 -5.08 -3.37 -13.11
C GLY A 299 -5.51 -2.23 -12.16
N SER A 300 -6.80 -1.86 -12.14
CA SER A 300 -7.34 -0.88 -11.19
C SER A 300 -7.84 -1.57 -9.94
N MET A 301 -7.78 -0.86 -8.82
CA MET A 301 -8.25 -1.33 -7.53
C MET A 301 -9.57 -0.65 -7.14
N LEU A 302 -10.52 -1.41 -6.63
CA LEU A 302 -11.75 -0.91 -6.04
C LEU A 302 -11.43 -0.15 -4.75
N LEU A 303 -11.77 1.13 -4.67
CA LEU A 303 -11.63 1.92 -3.45
C LEU A 303 -12.62 1.44 -2.38
N ILE A 304 -12.14 1.16 -1.18
CA ILE A 304 -12.96 0.68 -0.08
C ILE A 304 -13.61 1.88 0.63
N VAL A 305 -14.91 2.06 0.41
CA VAL A 305 -15.63 3.29 0.81
C VAL A 305 -16.39 3.18 2.14
N ASP A 306 -16.40 2.02 2.80
CA ASP A 306 -17.22 1.76 4.00
C ASP A 306 -16.43 1.34 5.26
N ARG A 307 -15.07 1.39 5.20
CA ARG A 307 -14.17 0.90 6.26
C ARG A 307 -13.46 2.00 7.05
N ASP A 308 -14.24 2.88 7.67
CA ASP A 308 -13.77 3.92 8.60
C ASP A 308 -12.64 4.83 8.08
N ILE A 309 -12.63 5.05 6.75
CA ILE A 309 -11.84 6.08 6.09
C ILE A 309 -12.76 6.93 5.22
N PHE A 310 -12.73 8.24 5.45
CA PHE A 310 -13.34 9.25 4.59
C PHE A 310 -12.27 9.83 3.68
N TYR A 311 -12.55 9.91 2.39
CA TYR A 311 -11.61 10.33 1.36
C TYR A 311 -11.96 11.71 0.80
N GLU A 312 -10.94 12.53 0.63
CA GLU A 312 -10.94 13.73 -0.20
C GLU A 312 -9.78 13.65 -1.20
N PHE A 313 -9.88 14.37 -2.30
CA PHE A 313 -8.98 14.29 -3.44
C PHE A 313 -8.62 15.71 -3.92
N ILE A 314 -7.32 16.03 -4.01
CA ILE A 314 -6.83 17.29 -4.53
C ILE A 314 -6.25 17.04 -5.92
N PRO A 315 -6.73 17.70 -7.00
CA PRO A 315 -6.13 17.52 -8.32
C PRO A 315 -4.65 17.87 -8.31
N VAL A 316 -3.82 16.98 -8.89
CA VAL A 316 -2.38 17.22 -9.01
C VAL A 316 -2.11 18.30 -10.03
N GLU A 317 -2.80 18.26 -11.17
CA GLU A 317 -2.70 19.24 -12.25
C GLU A 317 -3.77 20.33 -12.13
N GLY A 318 -3.55 21.48 -12.76
CA GLY A 318 -4.47 22.60 -12.77
C GLY A 318 -4.38 23.50 -11.53
N ASP A 319 -5.13 24.63 -11.56
CA ASP A 319 -5.08 25.67 -10.52
C ASP A 319 -6.06 25.44 -9.37
N ASP A 320 -7.12 24.63 -9.58
CA ASP A 320 -8.10 24.30 -8.54
C ASP A 320 -7.55 23.22 -7.61
N LYS A 321 -6.91 23.64 -6.54
CA LYS A 321 -6.38 22.76 -5.48
C LYS A 321 -7.38 22.53 -4.33
N ARG A 322 -8.65 22.76 -4.56
CA ARG A 322 -9.71 22.46 -3.57
C ARG A 322 -9.85 20.96 -3.37
N PRO A 323 -9.85 20.47 -2.11
CA PRO A 323 -10.19 19.08 -1.84
C PRO A 323 -11.60 18.73 -2.29
N ARG A 324 -11.75 17.64 -2.98
CA ARG A 324 -13.03 17.12 -3.51
C ARG A 324 -13.38 15.81 -2.85
N PRO A 325 -14.60 15.61 -2.36
CA PRO A 325 -15.06 14.30 -1.90
C PRO A 325 -15.22 13.35 -3.08
N ILE A 326 -15.46 12.06 -2.83
CA ILE A 326 -15.53 11.04 -3.91
C ILE A 326 -16.60 11.34 -4.98
N TRP A 327 -17.66 12.07 -4.64
CA TRP A 327 -18.76 12.42 -5.56
C TRP A 327 -18.46 13.65 -6.44
N GLU A 328 -17.31 14.28 -6.28
CA GLU A 328 -16.84 15.41 -7.10
C GLU A 328 -15.60 15.06 -7.94
N VAL A 329 -15.13 13.80 -7.89
CA VAL A 329 -13.94 13.40 -8.66
C VAL A 329 -14.30 13.01 -10.10
N GLU A 330 -13.32 13.17 -10.98
CA GLU A 330 -13.46 12.92 -12.42
C GLU A 330 -12.59 11.73 -12.85
N LYS A 331 -13.12 10.92 -13.78
CA LYS A 331 -12.38 9.82 -14.38
C LYS A 331 -11.20 10.33 -15.19
N GLY A 332 -10.06 9.67 -15.07
CA GLY A 332 -8.82 9.95 -15.81
C GLY A 332 -7.90 10.93 -15.10
N VAL A 333 -8.40 11.72 -14.16
CA VAL A 333 -7.63 12.73 -13.43
C VAL A 333 -6.78 12.07 -12.34
N VAL A 334 -5.58 12.64 -12.10
CA VAL A 334 -4.68 12.27 -11.01
C VAL A 334 -4.93 13.19 -9.82
N TYR A 335 -5.08 12.59 -8.67
CA TYR A 335 -5.34 13.29 -7.41
C TYR A 335 -4.36 12.88 -6.32
N GLU A 336 -3.99 13.82 -5.46
CA GLU A 336 -3.46 13.53 -4.15
C GLU A 336 -4.58 13.05 -3.24
N MET A 337 -4.35 11.96 -2.49
CA MET A 337 -5.30 11.45 -1.52
C MET A 337 -5.17 12.17 -0.18
N ILE A 338 -6.30 12.65 0.31
CA ILE A 338 -6.47 13.19 1.66
C ILE A 338 -7.40 12.23 2.42
N ILE A 339 -7.05 11.90 3.65
CA ILE A 339 -7.83 10.95 4.44
C ILE A 339 -8.25 11.52 5.79
N SER A 340 -9.42 11.08 6.25
CA SER A 340 -9.84 11.19 7.65
C SER A 340 -10.22 9.80 8.13
N ALA A 341 -9.59 9.31 9.20
CA ALA A 341 -9.65 7.90 9.55
C ALA A 341 -9.74 7.65 11.06
N SER A 342 -10.19 6.44 11.41
CA SER A 342 -10.35 6.01 12.81
C SER A 342 -9.03 5.78 13.58
N ASN A 343 -7.89 6.14 12.99
CA ASN A 343 -6.61 6.26 13.69
C ASN A 343 -6.33 7.68 14.26
N GLY A 344 -7.23 8.62 13.96
CA GLY A 344 -7.10 10.02 14.44
C GLY A 344 -6.40 10.95 13.45
N LEU A 345 -6.17 10.52 12.22
CA LEU A 345 -5.75 11.40 11.14
C LEU A 345 -6.99 12.09 10.56
N TRP A 346 -6.98 13.42 10.48
CA TRP A 346 -8.09 14.26 10.04
C TRP A 346 -7.65 15.17 8.91
N ARG A 347 -8.28 15.03 7.72
CA ARG A 347 -7.90 15.75 6.50
C ARG A 347 -6.38 15.73 6.24
N TYR A 348 -5.81 14.54 6.45
CA TYR A 348 -4.37 14.32 6.44
C TYR A 348 -3.87 14.10 5.02
N HIS A 349 -2.84 14.84 4.65
CA HIS A 349 -2.09 14.64 3.41
C HIS A 349 -1.35 13.28 3.46
N LEU A 350 -1.89 12.28 2.77
CA LEU A 350 -1.25 10.96 2.69
C LEU A 350 0.08 11.05 1.95
N GLY A 351 0.14 11.92 0.96
CA GLY A 351 1.29 12.11 0.10
C GLY A 351 1.34 11.15 -1.08
N ASP A 352 0.38 10.25 -1.18
CA ASP A 352 0.23 9.35 -2.34
C ASP A 352 -0.70 9.97 -3.36
N THR A 353 -0.40 9.77 -4.65
CA THR A 353 -1.24 10.18 -5.76
C THR A 353 -1.88 8.97 -6.43
N VAL A 354 -3.13 9.14 -6.83
CA VAL A 354 -3.91 8.09 -7.49
C VAL A 354 -4.61 8.64 -8.73
N ARG A 355 -4.68 7.83 -9.78
CA ARG A 355 -5.51 8.09 -10.94
C ARG A 355 -6.88 7.45 -10.75
N VAL A 356 -7.93 8.23 -10.87
CA VAL A 356 -9.31 7.70 -10.89
C VAL A 356 -9.57 7.06 -12.24
N THR A 357 -9.73 5.74 -12.27
CA THR A 357 -9.97 4.99 -13.50
C THR A 357 -11.46 4.76 -13.77
N GLN A 358 -12.27 4.79 -12.72
CA GLN A 358 -13.72 4.67 -12.75
C GLN A 358 -14.30 5.38 -11.51
N THR A 359 -15.47 6.01 -11.68
CA THR A 359 -16.14 6.74 -10.58
C THR A 359 -17.25 5.93 -9.91
N SER A 360 -17.86 4.94 -10.60
CA SER A 360 -19.01 4.17 -10.08
C SER A 360 -18.94 2.69 -10.49
N PRO A 361 -18.61 1.75 -9.58
CA PRO A 361 -17.98 2.01 -8.27
C PRO A 361 -16.61 2.63 -8.47
N MET A 362 -16.14 3.40 -7.50
CA MET A 362 -14.87 4.10 -7.63
C MET A 362 -13.69 3.12 -7.68
N LYS A 363 -12.90 3.22 -8.76
CA LYS A 363 -11.64 2.49 -8.92
C LYS A 363 -10.49 3.47 -9.14
N ILE A 364 -9.35 3.08 -8.61
CA ILE A 364 -8.11 3.86 -8.65
C ILE A 364 -6.92 3.02 -9.09
N ARG A 365 -5.87 3.68 -9.60
CA ARG A 365 -4.51 3.15 -9.70
C ARG A 365 -3.57 4.07 -8.94
N ILE A 366 -2.58 3.52 -8.28
CA ILE A 366 -1.51 4.32 -7.67
C ILE A 366 -0.75 4.98 -8.82
N ALA A 367 -0.51 6.29 -8.71
CA ALA A 367 0.22 7.08 -9.70
C ALA A 367 1.57 7.58 -9.17
N GLY A 368 1.85 7.35 -7.87
CA GLY A 368 3.11 7.72 -7.23
C GLY A 368 2.91 8.51 -5.95
N ARG A 369 3.83 9.41 -5.65
CA ARG A 369 3.80 10.26 -4.45
C ARG A 369 4.00 11.72 -4.80
N THR A 370 3.34 12.61 -4.05
CA THR A 370 3.47 14.08 -4.25
C THR A 370 4.89 14.61 -4.04
N LYS A 371 5.72 13.88 -3.29
CA LYS A 371 7.12 14.24 -2.99
C LYS A 371 8.16 13.30 -3.61
N SER A 372 7.73 12.25 -4.30
CA SER A 372 8.61 11.29 -4.99
C SER A 372 8.54 11.52 -6.49
N PHE A 373 8.91 12.72 -6.91
CA PHE A 373 9.08 13.04 -8.32
C PHE A 373 10.41 13.77 -8.52
N ILE A 374 11.02 13.56 -9.66
CA ILE A 374 12.20 14.32 -10.09
C ILE A 374 11.68 15.52 -10.86
N ASN A 375 11.92 16.71 -10.32
CA ASN A 375 11.54 17.99 -10.95
C ASN A 375 12.69 18.99 -10.87
N ALA A 376 13.91 18.51 -11.13
CA ALA A 376 15.11 19.34 -11.04
C ALA A 376 15.24 20.30 -12.24
N PHE A 377 14.60 19.98 -13.36
CA PHE A 377 14.65 20.70 -14.63
C PHE A 377 13.27 21.11 -15.13
N GLY A 378 12.22 20.93 -14.32
CA GLY A 378 10.82 21.18 -14.69
C GLY A 378 10.15 20.00 -15.40
N GLU A 379 10.69 18.80 -15.27
CA GLU A 379 10.24 17.58 -15.96
C GLU A 379 9.11 16.84 -15.25
N GLU A 380 8.85 17.11 -13.98
CA GLU A 380 7.79 16.50 -13.16
C GLU A 380 7.67 14.97 -13.33
N LEU A 381 8.80 14.27 -13.35
CA LEU A 381 8.88 12.84 -13.54
C LEU A 381 8.40 12.10 -12.28
N ILE A 382 7.17 11.62 -12.28
CA ILE A 382 6.56 10.89 -11.17
C ILE A 382 6.98 9.41 -11.15
N GLU A 383 6.77 8.75 -10.02
CA GLU A 383 7.14 7.35 -9.80
C GLU A 383 6.51 6.40 -10.84
N ASP A 384 5.22 6.57 -11.19
CA ASP A 384 4.52 5.79 -12.24
C ASP A 384 5.24 5.88 -13.61
N ASN A 385 5.78 7.04 -13.96
CA ASN A 385 6.55 7.17 -15.20
C ASN A 385 7.85 6.36 -15.13
N ALA A 386 8.56 6.43 -14.00
CA ALA A 386 9.81 5.70 -13.79
C ALA A 386 9.59 4.18 -13.83
N GLU A 387 8.57 3.68 -13.14
CA GLU A 387 8.22 2.26 -13.09
C GLU A 387 7.86 1.70 -14.48
N ARG A 388 6.98 2.37 -15.19
CA ARG A 388 6.55 1.96 -16.54
C ARG A 388 7.67 2.05 -17.55
N GLY A 389 8.47 3.11 -17.49
CA GLY A 389 9.66 3.27 -18.34
C GLY A 389 10.69 2.17 -18.08
N MET A 390 10.92 1.85 -16.81
CA MET A 390 11.85 0.80 -16.40
C MET A 390 11.38 -0.57 -16.85
N ALA A 391 10.10 -0.92 -16.64
CA ALA A 391 9.53 -2.17 -17.09
C ALA A 391 9.65 -2.35 -18.61
N ALA A 392 9.28 -1.33 -19.39
CA ALA A 392 9.40 -1.36 -20.85
C ALA A 392 10.86 -1.49 -21.33
N ALA A 393 11.80 -0.84 -20.66
CA ALA A 393 13.22 -0.97 -20.98
C ALA A 393 13.75 -2.38 -20.66
N CYS A 394 13.33 -2.97 -19.56
CA CYS A 394 13.66 -4.35 -19.19
C CYS A 394 13.16 -5.34 -20.25
N ASP A 395 11.89 -5.25 -20.67
CA ASP A 395 11.29 -6.11 -21.69
C ASP A 395 12.05 -6.03 -23.02
N ARG A 396 12.33 -4.81 -23.49
CA ARG A 396 13.01 -4.58 -24.78
C ARG A 396 14.49 -5.03 -24.78
N CYS A 397 15.12 -5.06 -23.61
CA CYS A 397 16.53 -5.46 -23.46
C CYS A 397 16.71 -6.89 -22.92
N GLY A 398 15.63 -7.61 -22.58
CA GLY A 398 15.69 -8.93 -21.96
C GLY A 398 16.42 -8.90 -20.61
N ALA A 399 16.30 -7.79 -19.87
CA ALA A 399 16.89 -7.56 -18.57
C ALA A 399 15.85 -7.75 -17.45
N SER A 400 16.30 -7.99 -16.21
CA SER A 400 15.45 -7.96 -15.02
C SER A 400 16.15 -7.26 -13.86
N ILE A 401 15.37 -6.59 -13.02
CA ILE A 401 15.86 -5.77 -11.90
C ILE A 401 15.40 -6.31 -10.56
N LEU A 402 16.24 -6.11 -9.54
CA LEU A 402 15.88 -6.33 -8.14
C LEU A 402 15.35 -5.05 -7.49
N ASN A 403 16.02 -3.94 -7.78
CA ASN A 403 15.68 -2.64 -7.22
C ASN A 403 16.29 -1.52 -8.08
N TYR A 404 15.80 -0.30 -7.93
CA TYR A 404 16.40 0.88 -8.53
C TYR A 404 16.11 2.15 -7.76
N THR A 405 16.90 3.18 -8.00
CA THR A 405 16.63 4.55 -7.58
C THR A 405 17.14 5.53 -8.63
N ALA A 406 16.58 6.72 -8.66
CA ALA A 406 16.99 7.77 -9.56
C ALA A 406 17.17 9.09 -8.81
N ALA A 407 18.12 9.90 -9.25
CA ALA A 407 18.36 11.22 -8.71
C ALA A 407 18.80 12.19 -9.81
N PRO A 408 18.50 13.48 -9.70
CA PRO A 408 19.01 14.48 -10.60
C PRO A 408 20.48 14.77 -10.31
N VAL A 409 21.27 14.93 -11.35
CA VAL A 409 22.64 15.47 -11.29
C VAL A 409 22.60 16.84 -11.94
N PHE A 410 22.81 17.88 -11.15
CA PHE A 410 22.75 19.26 -11.61
C PHE A 410 23.90 19.62 -12.54
N ALA A 411 23.70 20.60 -13.38
CA ALA A 411 24.73 21.11 -14.28
C ALA A 411 25.91 21.67 -13.49
N SER A 412 27.12 21.25 -13.84
CA SER A 412 28.37 21.77 -13.26
C SER A 412 29.49 21.71 -14.30
N ASP A 413 30.45 22.63 -14.22
CA ASP A 413 31.66 22.65 -15.05
C ASP A 413 31.44 22.49 -16.56
N GLY A 414 30.39 23.17 -17.10
CA GLY A 414 30.05 23.14 -18.52
C GLY A 414 29.34 21.85 -18.97
N LYS A 415 29.02 20.92 -18.05
CA LYS A 415 28.21 19.75 -18.33
C LYS A 415 26.74 20.04 -18.05
N LYS A 416 25.85 19.56 -18.92
CA LYS A 416 24.40 19.65 -18.70
C LYS A 416 23.94 18.79 -17.55
N GLY A 417 22.82 19.15 -16.94
CA GLY A 417 22.12 18.31 -15.98
C GLY A 417 21.69 16.97 -16.60
N ARG A 418 21.46 15.98 -15.78
CA ARG A 418 20.98 14.65 -16.20
C ARG A 418 20.30 13.93 -15.05
N HIS A 419 19.57 12.88 -15.36
CA HIS A 419 19.14 11.89 -14.38
C HIS A 419 20.20 10.78 -14.28
N GLN A 420 20.53 10.41 -13.05
CA GLN A 420 21.37 9.26 -12.75
C GLN A 420 20.51 8.16 -12.17
N TRP A 421 20.53 7.00 -12.81
CA TRP A 421 19.83 5.80 -12.40
C TRP A 421 20.82 4.83 -11.79
N LEU A 422 20.55 4.36 -10.56
CA LEU A 422 21.27 3.29 -9.91
C LEU A 422 20.35 2.08 -9.90
N ILE A 423 20.76 1.01 -10.59
CA ILE A 423 19.94 -0.19 -10.81
C ILE A 423 20.66 -1.40 -10.26
N GLU A 424 19.98 -2.13 -9.39
CA GLU A 424 20.41 -3.43 -8.91
C GLU A 424 19.81 -4.49 -9.87
N TRP A 425 20.70 -5.10 -10.65
CA TRP A 425 20.28 -6.07 -11.66
C TRP A 425 20.11 -7.46 -11.08
N GLU A 426 19.04 -8.12 -11.43
CA GLU A 426 18.96 -9.58 -11.37
C GLU A 426 19.62 -10.19 -12.61
N LYS A 427 19.22 -9.68 -13.79
CA LYS A 427 19.83 -9.99 -15.08
C LYS A 427 20.15 -8.69 -15.79
N ALA A 428 21.42 -8.35 -15.89
CA ALA A 428 21.84 -7.14 -16.58
C ALA A 428 21.54 -7.22 -18.08
N PRO A 429 21.26 -6.09 -18.74
CA PRO A 429 21.17 -6.04 -20.20
C PRO A 429 22.54 -6.28 -20.83
N GLU A 430 22.57 -6.74 -22.08
CA GLU A 430 23.83 -6.92 -22.83
C GLU A 430 24.54 -5.58 -23.08
N ASP A 431 23.79 -4.48 -23.21
CA ASP A 431 24.29 -3.13 -23.44
C ASP A 431 23.55 -2.12 -22.57
N ASN A 432 24.25 -1.59 -21.57
CA ASN A 432 23.74 -0.57 -20.65
C ASN A 432 23.41 0.76 -21.36
N ASN A 433 24.14 1.13 -22.43
CA ASN A 433 23.85 2.36 -23.17
C ASN A 433 22.55 2.21 -23.97
N LYS A 434 22.34 1.06 -24.60
CA LYS A 434 21.08 0.73 -25.28
C LYS A 434 19.92 0.73 -24.30
N PHE A 435 20.10 0.17 -23.12
CA PHE A 435 19.08 0.21 -22.06
C PHE A 435 18.73 1.65 -21.66
N ALA A 436 19.72 2.48 -21.41
CA ALA A 436 19.52 3.89 -21.05
C ALA A 436 18.78 4.68 -22.15
N MET A 437 19.12 4.43 -23.42
CA MET A 437 18.42 5.06 -24.55
C MET A 437 16.95 4.63 -24.62
N ILE A 438 16.66 3.35 -24.40
CA ILE A 438 15.29 2.84 -24.41
C ILE A 438 14.50 3.41 -23.22
N LEU A 439 15.10 3.46 -22.05
CA LEU A 439 14.49 4.06 -20.87
C LEU A 439 14.14 5.53 -21.10
N ASP A 440 15.07 6.32 -21.65
CA ASP A 440 14.79 7.73 -22.02
C ASP A 440 13.65 7.85 -23.04
N GLU A 441 13.66 7.00 -24.07
CA GLU A 441 12.58 6.97 -25.09
C GLU A 441 11.20 6.68 -24.45
N GLU A 442 11.12 5.71 -23.55
CA GLU A 442 9.88 5.35 -22.88
C GLU A 442 9.42 6.45 -21.90
N LEU A 443 10.35 7.06 -21.15
CA LEU A 443 10.02 8.20 -20.28
C LEU A 443 9.47 9.39 -21.06
N ARG A 444 10.04 9.69 -22.22
CA ARG A 444 9.55 10.74 -23.12
C ARG A 444 8.12 10.48 -23.63
N LYS A 445 7.77 9.22 -23.90
CA LYS A 445 6.40 8.84 -24.30
C LYS A 445 5.41 8.97 -23.13
N LEU A 446 5.86 8.75 -21.91
CA LEU A 446 5.03 8.69 -20.71
C LEU A 446 4.81 10.05 -20.06
N ASN A 447 5.69 11.02 -20.31
CA ASN A 447 5.68 12.32 -19.65
C ASN A 447 6.03 13.44 -20.67
N SER A 448 5.06 14.28 -20.95
CA SER A 448 5.18 15.37 -21.94
C SER A 448 6.16 16.46 -21.51
N ASP A 449 6.24 16.75 -20.19
CA ASP A 449 7.16 17.75 -19.66
C ASP A 449 8.61 17.25 -19.72
N TYR A 450 8.80 15.97 -19.40
CA TYR A 450 10.09 15.31 -19.61
C TYR A 450 10.51 15.37 -21.08
N ASP A 451 9.63 15.01 -22.02
CA ASP A 451 9.93 15.08 -23.47
C ASP A 451 10.25 16.51 -23.92
N ALA A 452 9.46 17.50 -23.51
CA ALA A 452 9.71 18.90 -23.84
C ALA A 452 11.09 19.38 -23.36
N LYS A 453 11.48 19.04 -22.12
CA LYS A 453 12.79 19.42 -21.57
C LYS A 453 13.95 18.69 -22.28
N ARG A 454 13.76 17.42 -22.63
CA ARG A 454 14.73 16.64 -23.42
C ARG A 454 14.88 17.18 -24.84
N CYS A 455 13.77 17.50 -25.54
CA CYS A 455 13.78 18.10 -26.88
C CYS A 455 14.51 19.45 -26.90
N HIS A 456 14.32 20.26 -25.88
CA HIS A 456 15.02 21.54 -25.74
C HIS A 456 16.43 21.44 -25.13
N THR A 457 16.92 20.23 -24.93
CA THR A 457 18.26 19.92 -24.39
C THR A 457 18.58 20.64 -23.08
N ILE A 458 17.57 20.83 -22.21
CA ILE A 458 17.74 21.44 -20.89
C ILE A 458 18.58 20.49 -20.01
N PHE A 459 18.38 19.18 -20.17
CA PHE A 459 19.23 18.14 -19.59
C PHE A 459 19.51 17.00 -20.59
N LEU A 460 20.45 16.09 -20.23
CA LEU A 460 20.86 14.93 -21.02
C LEU A 460 20.29 13.64 -20.45
#